data_42193335c289048b24d9a742bb26c7c6
#
_entry.id   42193335c289048b24d9a742bb26c7c6
#
_cell.length_a   1.000
_cell.length_b   1.000
_cell.length_c   1.000
_cell.angle_alpha   90.00
_cell.angle_beta   90.00
_cell.angle_gamma   90.00
#
_symmetry.space_group_name_H-M   'P 1'
#
loop_
_entity.id
_entity.type
_entity.pdbx_description
1 polymer ?
#
loop_
_entity_poly.entity_id
_entity_poly.type
_entity_poly.pdbx_seq_one_letter_code
_entity_poly.pdbx_strand_id
1 'polypeptide(L)'
;VSHDDAQDATQETFVRMFRSLEQFRGDSSLRTWLYRIATNEALRLIGKRRHETVSLDSVTTGVEIIAADNYVDYADKVAVKLQKAILTLPPKQQLAFNLRYYDELGFDEIAKIADSTAASVKASYHVAKEKIIKYMNSND
;
A
#
# COMPACT_ATOMS: atom_id res chain seq x y z
N VAL A 1 3.34 -4.88 -7.22
CA VAL A 1 1.99 -5.46 -7.36
C VAL A 1 1.41 -4.99 -8.68
N SER A 2 1.03 -5.92 -9.56
CA SER A 2 0.43 -5.59 -10.84
C SER A 2 -1.01 -5.11 -10.67
N HIS A 3 -1.56 -4.47 -11.71
CA HIS A 3 -2.96 -4.06 -11.72
C HIS A 3 -3.91 -5.26 -11.55
N ASP A 4 -3.61 -6.38 -12.22
CA ASP A 4 -4.40 -7.60 -12.10
C ASP A 4 -4.40 -8.16 -10.68
N ASP A 5 -3.26 -8.09 -9.99
CA ASP A 5 -3.19 -8.52 -8.58
C ASP A 5 -3.97 -7.60 -7.65
N ALA A 6 -3.95 -6.30 -7.92
CA ALA A 6 -4.75 -5.36 -7.15
C ALA A 6 -6.25 -5.63 -7.33
N GLN A 7 -6.69 -5.99 -8.55
CA GLN A 7 -8.06 -6.40 -8.80
C GLN A 7 -8.41 -7.70 -8.08
N ASP A 8 -7.53 -8.70 -8.15
CA ASP A 8 -7.73 -9.98 -7.47
C ASP A 8 -7.80 -9.79 -5.95
N ALA A 9 -6.91 -8.98 -5.39
CA ALA A 9 -6.92 -8.66 -3.96
C ALA A 9 -8.21 -7.95 -3.56
N THR A 10 -8.71 -7.05 -4.40
CA THR A 10 -9.96 -6.33 -4.16
C THR A 10 -11.15 -7.30 -4.15
N GLN A 11 -11.23 -8.18 -5.15
CA GLN A 11 -12.30 -9.19 -5.22
C GLN A 11 -12.27 -10.16 -4.04
N GLU A 12 -11.08 -10.67 -3.67
CA GLU A 12 -10.91 -11.55 -2.51
C GLU A 12 -11.29 -10.85 -1.20
N THR A 13 -10.97 -9.56 -1.09
CA THR A 13 -11.37 -8.75 0.06
C THR A 13 -12.89 -8.70 0.19
N PHE A 14 -13.61 -8.44 -0.91
CA PHE A 14 -15.07 -8.43 -0.90
C PHE A 14 -15.66 -9.80 -0.56
N VAL A 15 -15.12 -10.87 -1.11
CA VAL A 15 -15.57 -12.24 -0.82
C VAL A 15 -15.38 -12.54 0.67
N ARG A 16 -14.22 -12.24 1.24
CA ARG A 16 -13.94 -12.45 2.66
C ARG A 16 -14.80 -11.56 3.56
N MET A 17 -15.06 -10.33 3.14
CA MET A 17 -15.97 -9.43 3.84
C MET A 17 -17.36 -10.05 3.95
N PHE A 18 -17.93 -10.54 2.85
CA PHE A 18 -19.24 -11.16 2.86
C PHE A 18 -19.28 -12.43 3.72
N ARG A 19 -18.26 -13.29 3.62
CA ARG A 19 -18.16 -14.51 4.42
C ARG A 19 -17.99 -14.24 5.90
N SER A 20 -17.33 -13.15 6.26
CA SER A 20 -16.97 -12.81 7.64
C SER A 20 -17.92 -11.80 8.27
N LEU A 21 -18.90 -11.29 7.53
CA LEU A 21 -19.79 -10.22 8.01
C LEU A 21 -20.54 -10.62 9.29
N GLU A 22 -20.97 -11.87 9.39
CA GLU A 22 -21.64 -12.40 10.59
C GLU A 22 -20.69 -12.48 11.79
N GLN A 23 -19.37 -12.53 11.55
CA GLN A 23 -18.35 -12.61 12.60
C GLN A 23 -17.91 -11.23 13.07
N PHE A 24 -18.35 -10.18 12.41
CA PHE A 24 -18.05 -8.82 12.84
C PHE A 24 -18.77 -8.52 14.16
N ARG A 25 -17.99 -8.32 15.24
CA ARG A 25 -18.50 -8.16 16.60
C ARG A 25 -18.61 -6.70 17.07
N GLY A 26 -18.23 -5.74 16.23
CA GLY A 26 -18.22 -4.34 16.63
C GLY A 26 -17.07 -3.92 17.54
N ASP A 27 -16.05 -4.79 17.73
CA ASP A 27 -14.87 -4.50 18.56
C ASP A 27 -13.98 -3.40 17.95
N SER A 28 -14.13 -3.15 16.67
CA SER A 28 -13.50 -2.05 15.93
C SER A 28 -14.52 -1.42 15.01
N SER A 29 -14.21 -0.24 14.46
CA SER A 29 -15.08 0.34 13.43
C SER A 29 -15.13 -0.60 12.22
N LEU A 30 -16.24 -0.58 11.49
CA LEU A 30 -16.38 -1.33 10.23
C LEU A 30 -15.25 -0.98 9.26
N ARG A 31 -14.87 0.29 9.20
CA ARG A 31 -13.76 0.80 8.38
C ARG A 31 -12.43 0.11 8.74
N THR A 32 -12.06 0.06 10.03
CA THR A 32 -10.85 -0.60 10.50
C THR A 32 -10.87 -2.09 10.17
N TRP A 33 -12.01 -2.75 10.37
CA TRP A 33 -12.18 -4.17 10.05
C TRP A 33 -11.98 -4.46 8.56
N LEU A 34 -12.56 -3.63 7.68
CA LEU A 34 -12.39 -3.76 6.23
C LEU A 34 -10.93 -3.55 5.81
N TYR A 35 -10.27 -2.53 6.35
CA TYR A 35 -8.84 -2.29 6.09
C TYR A 35 -7.97 -3.46 6.53
N ARG A 36 -8.28 -4.10 7.65
CA ARG A 36 -7.54 -5.31 8.09
C ARG A 36 -7.68 -6.45 7.11
N ILE A 37 -8.88 -6.72 6.62
CA ILE A 37 -9.11 -7.76 5.61
C ILE A 37 -8.33 -7.44 4.34
N ALA A 38 -8.43 -6.22 3.82
CA ALA A 38 -7.72 -5.78 2.63
C ALA A 38 -6.19 -5.88 2.79
N THR A 39 -5.68 -5.44 3.94
CA THR A 39 -4.25 -5.49 4.26
C THR A 39 -3.75 -6.93 4.30
N ASN A 40 -4.49 -7.83 4.96
CA ASN A 40 -4.12 -9.24 5.04
C ASN A 40 -4.08 -9.89 3.65
N GLU A 41 -5.05 -9.55 2.78
CA GLU A 41 -5.05 -10.05 1.40
C GLU A 41 -3.87 -9.51 0.59
N ALA A 42 -3.57 -8.23 0.71
CA ALA A 42 -2.43 -7.62 0.02
C ALA A 42 -1.10 -8.25 0.48
N LEU A 43 -0.92 -8.43 1.78
CA LEU A 43 0.28 -9.06 2.34
C LEU A 43 0.40 -10.52 1.91
N ARG A 44 -0.72 -11.24 1.84
CA ARG A 44 -0.73 -12.63 1.35
C ARG A 44 -0.26 -12.70 -0.10
N LEU A 45 -0.71 -11.82 -0.96
CA LEU A 45 -0.29 -11.76 -2.36
C LEU A 45 1.19 -11.40 -2.50
N ILE A 46 1.67 -10.42 -1.74
CA ILE A 46 3.10 -10.04 -1.72
C ILE A 46 3.95 -11.23 -1.26
N GLY A 47 3.54 -11.93 -0.20
CA GLY A 47 4.21 -13.12 0.30
C GLY A 47 4.25 -14.26 -0.73
N LYS A 48 3.15 -14.51 -1.42
CA LYS A 48 3.08 -15.50 -2.49
C LYS A 48 4.03 -15.17 -3.64
N ARG A 49 4.11 -13.90 -4.02
CA ARG A 49 4.98 -13.44 -5.10
C ARG A 49 6.46 -13.48 -4.77
N ARG A 50 6.85 -13.39 -3.50
CA ARG A 50 8.25 -13.59 -3.09
C ARG A 50 8.75 -15.00 -3.36
N HIS A 51 7.85 -15.98 -3.45
CA HIS A 51 8.17 -17.36 -3.83
C HIS A 51 8.16 -17.55 -5.36
N GLU A 52 7.42 -16.74 -6.08
CA GLU A 52 7.48 -16.65 -7.53
C GLU A 52 8.49 -15.54 -7.86
N THR A 53 9.60 -15.87 -8.52
CA THR A 53 10.62 -14.89 -8.92
C THR A 53 10.00 -13.84 -9.87
N VAL A 54 9.32 -12.86 -9.31
CA VAL A 54 8.85 -11.71 -10.06
C VAL A 54 9.96 -10.68 -10.05
N SER A 55 10.49 -10.36 -11.23
CA SER A 55 11.47 -9.30 -11.36
C SER A 55 10.84 -7.96 -10.96
N LEU A 56 11.62 -7.12 -10.29
CA LEU A 56 11.25 -5.73 -9.99
C LEU A 56 10.75 -4.99 -11.24
N ASP A 57 11.22 -5.42 -12.41
CA ASP A 57 10.84 -4.87 -13.71
C ASP A 57 9.34 -4.97 -14.01
N SER A 58 8.68 -6.04 -13.57
CA SER A 58 7.24 -6.19 -13.81
C SER A 58 6.37 -5.26 -12.94
N VAL A 59 6.87 -4.83 -11.78
CA VAL A 59 6.17 -3.90 -10.89
C VAL A 59 6.32 -2.46 -11.37
N THR A 60 7.50 -2.11 -11.89
CA THR A 60 7.77 -0.77 -12.44
C THR A 60 7.11 -0.56 -13.80
N THR A 61 6.90 -1.61 -14.58
CA THR A 61 6.34 -1.52 -15.94
C THR A 61 4.96 -0.85 -15.97
N GLY A 62 4.08 -1.16 -15.01
CA GLY A 62 2.76 -0.53 -14.92
C GLY A 62 2.83 0.98 -14.68
N VAL A 63 3.74 1.42 -13.83
CA VAL A 63 3.97 2.83 -13.52
C VAL A 63 4.64 3.55 -14.70
N GLU A 64 5.56 2.88 -15.38
CA GLU A 64 6.24 3.41 -16.56
C GLU A 64 5.32 3.56 -17.76
N ILE A 65 4.37 2.65 -17.96
CA ILE A 65 3.36 2.75 -19.02
C ILE A 65 2.52 4.01 -18.83
N ILE A 66 2.12 4.29 -17.59
CA ILE A 66 1.37 5.52 -17.25
C ILE A 66 2.22 6.76 -17.53
N ALA A 67 3.51 6.71 -17.18
CA ALA A 67 4.45 7.83 -17.38
C ALA A 67 4.82 8.07 -18.86
N ALA A 68 4.69 7.05 -19.71
CA ALA A 68 5.01 7.14 -21.13
C ALA A 68 3.91 7.79 -21.98
N ASP A 69 2.71 7.99 -21.40
CA ASP A 69 1.64 8.67 -22.10
C ASP A 69 1.97 10.18 -22.20
N ASN A 70 2.11 10.67 -23.44
CA ASN A 70 2.61 12.01 -23.77
C ASN A 70 1.73 13.17 -23.28
N TYR A 71 0.60 12.89 -22.63
CA TYR A 71 -0.31 13.87 -22.06
C TYR A 71 -0.13 14.08 -20.54
N VAL A 72 0.94 13.53 -19.95
CA VAL A 72 1.18 13.63 -18.51
C VAL A 72 1.68 15.02 -18.16
N ASP A 73 0.86 15.79 -17.49
CA ASP A 73 1.20 17.11 -16.93
C ASP A 73 2.32 16.98 -15.87
N TYR A 74 2.98 18.09 -15.56
CA TYR A 74 4.04 18.13 -14.53
C TYR A 74 3.56 17.55 -13.19
N ALA A 75 2.33 17.85 -12.77
CA ALA A 75 1.74 17.31 -11.56
C ALA A 75 1.64 15.78 -11.62
N ASP A 76 1.30 15.22 -12.77
CA ASP A 76 1.24 13.77 -12.97
C ASP A 76 2.62 13.12 -12.93
N LYS A 77 3.64 13.79 -13.45
CA LYS A 77 5.03 13.31 -13.36
C LYS A 77 5.52 13.23 -11.92
N VAL A 78 5.17 14.23 -11.08
CA VAL A 78 5.46 14.21 -9.66
C VAL A 78 4.72 13.06 -8.96
N ALA A 79 3.44 12.86 -9.28
CA ALA A 79 2.65 11.77 -8.75
C ALA A 79 3.23 10.40 -9.13
N VAL A 80 3.66 10.22 -10.37
CA VAL A 80 4.32 9.00 -10.84
C VAL A 80 5.63 8.76 -10.09
N LYS A 81 6.45 9.80 -9.93
CA LYS A 81 7.71 9.71 -9.18
C LYS A 81 7.46 9.33 -7.72
N LEU A 82 6.42 9.88 -7.10
CA LEU A 82 6.02 9.53 -5.73
C LEU A 82 5.63 8.05 -5.64
N GLN A 83 4.84 7.55 -6.59
CA GLN A 83 4.47 6.13 -6.62
C GLN A 83 5.70 5.22 -6.76
N LYS A 84 6.64 5.59 -7.61
CA LYS A 84 7.92 4.86 -7.73
C LYS A 84 8.69 4.85 -6.41
N ALA A 85 8.74 5.99 -5.73
CA ALA A 85 9.39 6.09 -4.42
C ALA A 85 8.74 5.15 -3.40
N ILE A 86 7.42 5.13 -3.33
CA ILE A 86 6.66 4.27 -2.42
C ILE A 86 6.95 2.79 -2.70
N LEU A 87 7.03 2.40 -3.97
CA LEU A 87 7.30 1.01 -4.37
C LEU A 87 8.71 0.53 -3.96
N THR A 88 9.64 1.43 -3.69
CA THR A 88 10.98 1.06 -3.18
C THR A 88 10.99 0.70 -1.70
N LEU A 89 9.92 1.02 -0.97
CA LEU A 89 9.84 0.82 0.47
C LEU A 89 9.51 -0.63 0.83
N PRO A 90 10.00 -1.13 1.99
CA PRO A 90 9.50 -2.39 2.54
C PRO A 90 7.99 -2.35 2.81
N PRO A 91 7.29 -3.51 2.79
CA PRO A 91 5.82 -3.54 2.91
C PRO A 91 5.24 -2.80 4.12
N LYS A 92 5.85 -2.90 5.30
CA LYS A 92 5.39 -2.19 6.49
C LYS A 92 5.47 -0.67 6.37
N GLN A 93 6.52 -0.19 5.72
CA GLN A 93 6.72 1.24 5.46
C GLN A 93 5.74 1.74 4.39
N GLN A 94 5.52 0.97 3.34
CA GLN A 94 4.50 1.27 2.33
C GLN A 94 3.12 1.40 2.96
N LEU A 95 2.75 0.44 3.79
CA LEU A 95 1.45 0.43 4.45
C LEU A 95 1.27 1.65 5.36
N ALA A 96 2.24 1.91 6.23
CA ALA A 96 2.19 3.06 7.15
C ALA A 96 2.11 4.38 6.38
N PHE A 97 2.89 4.53 5.34
CA PHE A 97 2.89 5.74 4.52
C PHE A 97 1.56 5.90 3.78
N ASN A 98 1.10 4.88 3.08
CA ASN A 98 -0.13 4.96 2.28
C ASN A 98 -1.36 5.26 3.15
N LEU A 99 -1.50 4.57 4.28
CA LEU A 99 -2.65 4.76 5.15
C LEU A 99 -2.63 6.14 5.84
N ARG A 100 -1.47 6.67 6.15
CA ARG A 100 -1.35 7.98 6.77
C ARG A 100 -1.48 9.13 5.76
N TYR A 101 -0.80 9.01 4.62
CA TYR A 101 -0.71 10.08 3.63
C TYR A 101 -1.99 10.19 2.79
N TYR A 102 -2.46 9.08 2.21
CA TYR A 102 -3.62 9.08 1.32
C TYR A 102 -4.94 8.97 2.06
N ASP A 103 -5.02 8.09 3.05
CA ASP A 103 -6.28 7.83 3.78
C ASP A 103 -6.40 8.66 5.05
N GLU A 104 -5.37 9.40 5.42
CA GLU A 104 -5.34 10.31 6.58
C GLU A 104 -5.72 9.63 7.91
N LEU A 105 -5.39 8.35 8.05
CA LEU A 105 -5.67 7.60 9.27
C LEU A 105 -4.70 7.98 10.40
N GLY A 106 -5.19 7.96 11.62
CA GLY A 106 -4.35 8.11 12.81
C GLY A 106 -3.44 6.90 13.02
N PHE A 107 -2.31 7.10 13.70
CA PHE A 107 -1.36 6.01 13.96
C PHE A 107 -1.98 4.87 14.77
N ASP A 108 -2.91 5.18 15.68
CA ASP A 108 -3.64 4.18 16.45
C ASP A 108 -4.52 3.30 15.57
N GLU A 109 -5.20 3.89 14.59
CA GLU A 109 -6.02 3.16 13.64
C GLU A 109 -5.16 2.28 12.74
N ILE A 110 -4.05 2.82 12.22
CA ILE A 110 -3.10 2.07 11.39
C ILE A 110 -2.54 0.89 12.18
N ALA A 111 -2.21 1.08 13.46
CA ALA A 111 -1.71 0.03 14.32
C ALA A 111 -2.71 -1.13 14.45
N LYS A 112 -4.00 -0.83 14.58
CA LYS A 112 -5.06 -1.86 14.62
C LYS A 112 -5.16 -2.60 13.29
N ILE A 113 -5.05 -1.88 12.16
CA ILE A 113 -5.10 -2.47 10.82
C ILE A 113 -3.89 -3.39 10.59
N ALA A 114 -2.71 -2.96 11.00
CA ALA A 114 -1.44 -3.66 10.78
C ALA A 114 -1.10 -4.70 11.86
N ASP A 115 -1.94 -4.86 12.86
CA ASP A 115 -1.68 -5.69 14.04
C ASP A 115 -0.32 -5.35 14.67
N SER A 116 -0.14 -4.08 14.98
CA SER A 116 1.12 -3.50 15.46
C SER A 116 0.83 -2.47 16.55
N THR A 117 1.86 -1.76 17.00
CA THR A 117 1.72 -0.67 17.96
C THR A 117 1.76 0.69 17.25
N ALA A 118 1.11 1.69 17.86
CA ALA A 118 1.14 3.06 17.34
C ALA A 118 2.57 3.60 17.25
N ALA A 119 3.42 3.29 18.23
CA ALA A 119 4.83 3.70 18.23
C ALA A 119 5.60 3.09 17.05
N SER A 120 5.39 1.80 16.76
CA SER A 120 6.02 1.11 15.64
C SER A 120 5.56 1.68 14.29
N VAL A 121 4.26 1.93 14.14
CA VAL A 121 3.68 2.54 12.93
C VAL A 121 4.24 3.94 12.71
N LYS A 122 4.28 4.75 13.76
CA LYS A 122 4.84 6.11 13.69
C LYS A 122 6.30 6.09 13.25
N ALA A 123 7.11 5.18 13.82
CA ALA A 123 8.51 5.02 13.41
C ALA A 123 8.63 4.61 11.94
N SER A 124 7.84 3.63 11.50
CA SER A 124 7.81 3.19 10.10
C SER A 124 7.41 4.32 9.15
N TYR A 125 6.42 5.12 9.52
CA TYR A 125 5.99 6.28 8.74
C TYR A 125 7.11 7.32 8.60
N HIS A 126 7.80 7.66 9.68
CA HIS A 126 8.88 8.65 9.64
C HIS A 126 10.05 8.18 8.79
N VAL A 127 10.45 6.91 8.91
CA VAL A 127 11.51 6.33 8.06
C VAL A 127 11.08 6.33 6.59
N ALA A 128 9.83 5.94 6.31
CA ALA A 128 9.27 5.96 4.96
C ALA A 128 9.31 7.37 4.37
N LYS A 129 8.85 8.36 5.13
CA LYS A 129 8.83 9.76 4.72
C LYS A 129 10.23 10.28 4.37
N GLU A 130 11.23 9.99 5.18
CA GLU A 130 12.60 10.39 4.93
C GLU A 130 13.15 9.76 3.64
N LYS A 131 12.91 8.47 3.44
CA LYS A 131 13.31 7.76 2.22
C LYS A 131 12.63 8.34 0.98
N ILE A 132 11.35 8.65 1.06
CA ILE A 132 10.59 9.25 -0.04
C ILE A 132 11.13 10.64 -0.38
N ILE A 133 11.37 11.49 0.62
CA ILE A 133 11.93 12.83 0.40
C ILE A 133 13.27 12.72 -0.31
N LYS A 134 14.13 11.82 0.14
CA LYS A 134 15.44 11.59 -0.49
C LYS A 134 15.29 11.13 -1.94
N TYR A 135 14.37 10.22 -2.21
CA TYR A 135 14.09 9.74 -3.57
C TYR A 135 13.56 10.87 -4.46
N MET A 136 12.61 11.66 -3.95
CA MET A 136 12.02 12.78 -4.71
C MET A 136 13.04 13.87 -5.05
N ASN A 137 14.03 14.07 -4.20
CA ASN A 137 15.10 15.05 -4.41
C ASN A 137 16.24 14.50 -5.28
N SER A 138 16.24 13.22 -5.60
CA SER A 138 17.25 12.65 -6.49
C SER A 138 16.98 13.10 -7.94
N ASN A 139 18.05 13.40 -8.66
CA ASN A 139 17.98 13.79 -10.06
C ASN A 139 17.96 12.52 -10.93
N ASP A 140 16.81 12.20 -11.42
CA ASP A 140 16.68 11.16 -12.45
C ASP A 140 16.34 11.79 -13.78
#